data_feef61fb307ae0450f756fe89097f684
#
_entry.id   feef61fb307ae0450f756fe89097f684
#
_cell.length_a   1.000
_cell.length_b   1.000
_cell.length_c   1.000
_cell.angle_alpha   90.00
_cell.angle_beta   90.00
_cell.angle_gamma   90.00
#
_symmetry.space_group_name_H-M   'P 1'
#
loop_
_entity.id
_entity.type
_entity.pdbx_description
1 polymer ?
#
loop_
_entity_poly.entity_id
_entity_poly.type
_entity_poly.pdbx_seq_one_letter_code
_entity_poly.pdbx_strand_id
1 'polypeptide(L)'
;MRGEDGGPRSLENRWDITGMNEYEISCQEFDRSVLTAILKAVSPSPHKAADDILNRFPSFQHAARADHTALAEVIGNAGARLLRTIPDAVASMTRETAINAASYILTIEAAIVHFGALLNGRRNEALAVMYLNANNRLLGEDLWEGALDRAFIYPREITRRAILLDAFAVMMAHNHPSGDPTPSDADLRVTQALERSLDSVEVVLLDHVIFGEGEPYSLRANGDI
;
A
#
# COMPACT_ATOMS: atom_id res chain seq x y z
N MET A 1 -25.46 28.30 38.97
CA MET A 1 -24.41 27.37 38.55
C MET A 1 -24.92 26.68 37.29
N ARG A 2 -24.40 27.09 36.15
CA ARG A 2 -24.72 26.49 34.83
C ARG A 2 -23.49 25.71 34.40
N GLY A 3 -23.65 24.39 34.23
CA GLY A 3 -22.60 23.51 33.71
C GLY A 3 -22.38 23.79 32.23
N GLU A 4 -21.13 24.01 31.85
CA GLU A 4 -20.70 24.10 30.46
C GLU A 4 -20.52 22.68 29.90
N ASP A 5 -21.36 22.38 28.93
CA ASP A 5 -21.32 21.17 28.11
C ASP A 5 -20.20 21.36 27.07
N GLY A 6 -19.03 20.75 27.32
CA GLY A 6 -17.89 20.67 26.39
C GLY A 6 -17.97 19.42 25.52
N GLY A 7 -18.94 19.35 24.61
CA GLY A 7 -18.95 18.32 23.56
C GLY A 7 -17.77 18.50 22.58
N PRO A 8 -17.23 17.42 21.97
CA PRO A 8 -16.14 17.54 21.01
C PRO A 8 -16.61 18.35 19.80
N ARG A 9 -15.86 19.41 19.49
CA ARG A 9 -16.09 20.21 18.28
C ARG A 9 -15.88 19.32 17.06
N SER A 10 -16.94 19.16 16.29
CA SER A 10 -16.88 18.60 14.94
C SER A 10 -15.85 19.43 14.14
N LEU A 11 -14.88 18.75 13.55
CA LEU A 11 -14.00 19.34 12.55
C LEU A 11 -14.87 19.64 11.32
N GLU A 12 -15.46 20.85 11.30
CA GLU A 12 -16.09 21.36 10.09
C GLU A 12 -15.00 21.49 9.02
N ASN A 13 -15.16 20.74 7.93
CA ASN A 13 -14.29 20.79 6.73
C ASN A 13 -14.22 22.27 6.24
N ARG A 14 -13.14 22.94 6.60
CA ARG A 14 -12.85 24.27 6.09
C ARG A 14 -12.19 24.11 4.73
N TRP A 15 -12.94 24.31 3.66
CA TRP A 15 -12.40 24.40 2.31
C TRP A 15 -11.71 25.75 2.14
N ASP A 16 -10.48 25.75 1.61
CA ASP A 16 -9.83 26.98 1.15
C ASP A 16 -10.26 27.31 -0.29
N ILE A 17 -9.69 28.41 -0.83
CA ILE A 17 -9.96 28.87 -2.21
C ILE A 17 -9.45 27.90 -3.29
N THR A 18 -8.69 26.86 -2.95
CA THR A 18 -8.22 25.82 -3.87
C THR A 18 -9.17 24.62 -3.91
N GLY A 19 -10.17 24.57 -3.01
CA GLY A 19 -11.13 23.48 -2.92
C GLY A 19 -10.60 22.24 -2.18
N MET A 20 -9.45 22.35 -1.51
CA MET A 20 -8.84 21.27 -0.72
C MET A 20 -9.15 21.44 0.76
N ASN A 21 -9.27 20.33 1.50
CA ASN A 21 -9.42 20.37 2.95
C ASN A 21 -8.05 20.53 3.66
N GLU A 22 -8.08 20.88 4.96
CA GLU A 22 -6.85 21.13 5.74
C GLU A 22 -5.92 19.91 5.78
N TYR A 23 -6.46 18.69 5.72
CA TYR A 23 -5.68 17.44 5.69
C TYR A 23 -4.94 17.27 4.36
N GLU A 24 -5.62 17.51 3.24
CA GLU A 24 -5.02 17.45 1.89
C GLU A 24 -3.92 18.50 1.70
N ILE A 25 -4.13 19.72 2.20
CA ILE A 25 -3.12 20.78 2.19
C ILE A 25 -1.88 20.35 3.01
N SER A 26 -2.09 19.77 4.19
CA SER A 26 -1.01 19.27 5.04
C SER A 26 -0.23 18.13 4.38
N CYS A 27 -0.91 17.22 3.69
CA CYS A 27 -0.26 16.13 2.94
C CYS A 27 0.58 16.67 1.77
N GLN A 28 0.06 17.61 1.01
CA GLN A 28 0.81 18.22 -0.10
C GLN A 28 2.03 19.03 0.37
N GLU A 29 1.93 19.74 1.47
CA GLU A 29 3.06 20.47 2.07
C GLU A 29 4.14 19.51 2.57
N PHE A 30 3.72 18.37 3.16
CA PHE A 30 4.63 17.30 3.56
C PHE A 30 5.33 16.68 2.36
N ASP A 31 4.59 16.29 1.32
CA ASP A 31 5.14 15.73 0.08
C ASP A 31 6.13 16.68 -0.58
N ARG A 32 5.80 17.99 -0.65
CA ARG A 32 6.69 19.03 -1.16
C ARG A 32 7.99 19.11 -0.36
N SER A 33 7.91 19.09 0.96
CA SER A 33 9.07 19.13 1.84
C SER A 33 10.00 17.94 1.62
N VAL A 34 9.44 16.74 1.57
CA VAL A 34 10.17 15.49 1.33
C VAL A 34 10.83 15.50 -0.05
N LEU A 35 10.07 15.82 -1.10
CA LEU A 35 10.61 15.93 -2.47
C LEU A 35 11.75 16.94 -2.55
N THR A 36 11.58 18.13 -1.96
CA THR A 36 12.63 19.14 -1.94
C THR A 36 13.90 18.62 -1.28
N ALA A 37 13.78 17.96 -0.14
CA ALA A 37 14.92 17.40 0.58
C ALA A 37 15.66 16.34 -0.25
N ILE A 38 14.95 15.42 -0.88
CA ILE A 38 15.50 14.36 -1.74
C ILE A 38 16.20 14.95 -2.97
N LEU A 39 15.54 15.91 -3.63
CA LEU A 39 16.03 16.49 -4.89
C LEU A 39 17.21 17.44 -4.72
N LYS A 40 17.54 17.88 -3.50
CA LYS A 40 18.75 18.65 -3.21
C LYS A 40 20.04 17.96 -3.68
N ALA A 41 20.06 16.64 -3.72
CA ALA A 41 21.22 15.87 -4.14
C ALA A 41 21.43 15.86 -5.66
N VAL A 42 20.42 16.15 -6.47
CA VAL A 42 20.43 15.91 -7.92
C VAL A 42 19.86 17.06 -8.75
N SER A 43 19.28 18.08 -8.12
CA SER A 43 18.69 19.24 -8.82
C SER A 43 19.29 20.56 -8.34
N PRO A 44 19.64 21.48 -9.27
CA PRO A 44 20.08 22.83 -8.92
C PRO A 44 18.95 23.71 -8.38
N SER A 45 17.69 23.32 -8.62
CA SER A 45 16.48 24.04 -8.19
C SER A 45 15.46 23.07 -7.55
N PRO A 46 15.78 22.51 -6.36
CA PRO A 46 14.98 21.42 -5.77
C PRO A 46 13.54 21.82 -5.42
N HIS A 47 13.28 23.06 -5.01
CA HIS A 47 11.94 23.56 -4.74
C HIS A 47 11.07 23.56 -5.99
N LYS A 48 11.62 24.13 -7.09
CA LYS A 48 10.89 24.14 -8.36
C LYS A 48 10.65 22.73 -8.88
N ALA A 49 11.63 21.85 -8.78
CA ALA A 49 11.49 20.47 -9.20
C ALA A 49 10.42 19.72 -8.40
N ALA A 50 10.29 19.97 -7.09
CA ALA A 50 9.23 19.44 -6.24
C ALA A 50 7.85 19.93 -6.69
N ASP A 51 7.71 21.23 -6.97
CA ASP A 51 6.47 21.82 -7.47
C ASP A 51 6.07 21.23 -8.84
N ASP A 52 7.04 21.12 -9.76
CA ASP A 52 6.81 20.55 -11.10
C ASP A 52 6.34 19.08 -11.01
N ILE A 53 6.87 18.31 -10.05
CA ILE A 53 6.41 16.93 -9.78
C ILE A 53 4.97 16.91 -9.28
N LEU A 54 4.65 17.70 -8.24
CA LEU A 54 3.31 17.70 -7.63
C LEU A 54 2.23 18.27 -8.57
N ASN A 55 2.62 19.13 -9.51
CA ASN A 55 1.72 19.56 -10.58
C ASN A 55 1.45 18.47 -11.64
N ARG A 56 2.34 17.50 -11.78
CA ARG A 56 2.25 16.45 -12.81
C ARG A 56 1.71 15.12 -12.28
N PHE A 57 1.94 14.83 -10.99
CA PHE A 57 1.55 13.60 -10.33
C PHE A 57 0.74 13.89 -9.07
N PRO A 58 -0.31 13.11 -8.76
CA PRO A 58 -1.22 13.36 -7.65
C PRO A 58 -0.55 13.41 -6.27
N SER A 59 0.54 12.66 -6.09
CA SER A 59 1.30 12.60 -4.83
C SER A 59 2.75 12.18 -5.04
N PHE A 60 3.56 12.28 -3.98
CA PHE A 60 4.92 11.74 -3.96
C PHE A 60 4.97 10.24 -4.31
N GLN A 61 4.04 9.45 -3.79
CA GLN A 61 3.99 8.00 -4.08
C GLN A 61 3.75 7.73 -5.57
N HIS A 62 2.81 8.44 -6.20
CA HIS A 62 2.55 8.32 -7.64
C HIS A 62 3.76 8.73 -8.46
N ALA A 63 4.45 9.82 -8.08
CA ALA A 63 5.67 10.25 -8.74
C ALA A 63 6.78 9.18 -8.63
N ALA A 64 7.02 8.65 -7.42
CA ALA A 64 8.08 7.66 -7.18
C ALA A 64 7.87 6.34 -7.94
N ARG A 65 6.62 6.00 -8.31
CA ARG A 65 6.26 4.81 -9.10
C ARG A 65 5.97 5.11 -10.57
N ALA A 66 6.07 6.36 -10.98
CA ALA A 66 5.84 6.77 -12.37
C ALA A 66 6.85 6.13 -13.32
N ASP A 67 6.49 6.06 -14.61
CA ASP A 67 7.41 5.65 -15.65
C ASP A 67 8.67 6.53 -15.65
N HIS A 68 9.85 5.91 -15.88
CA HIS A 68 11.12 6.62 -15.86
C HIS A 68 11.15 7.80 -16.83
N THR A 69 10.62 7.60 -18.05
CA THR A 69 10.65 8.63 -19.08
C THR A 69 9.77 9.82 -18.68
N ALA A 70 8.54 9.55 -18.22
CA ALA A 70 7.62 10.58 -17.77
C ALA A 70 8.17 11.40 -16.59
N LEU A 71 8.88 10.75 -15.68
CA LEU A 71 9.51 11.42 -14.55
C LEU A 71 10.78 12.17 -14.95
N ALA A 72 11.57 11.60 -15.88
CA ALA A 72 12.80 12.23 -16.38
C ALA A 72 12.53 13.50 -17.19
N GLU A 73 11.38 13.62 -17.85
CA GLU A 73 10.94 14.86 -18.52
C GLU A 73 10.77 16.02 -17.52
N VAL A 74 10.39 15.72 -16.28
CA VAL A 74 10.14 16.73 -15.24
C VAL A 74 11.40 17.09 -14.48
N ILE A 75 12.18 16.07 -14.04
CA ILE A 75 13.30 16.26 -13.11
C ILE A 75 14.65 15.71 -13.62
N GLY A 76 14.72 15.34 -14.88
CA GLY A 76 15.91 14.76 -15.48
C GLY A 76 16.17 13.31 -15.03
N ASN A 77 17.10 12.65 -15.76
CA ASN A 77 17.39 11.23 -15.55
C ASN A 77 17.93 10.89 -14.14
N ALA A 78 18.72 11.78 -13.54
CA ALA A 78 19.28 11.55 -12.21
C ALA A 78 18.18 11.59 -11.13
N GLY A 79 17.29 12.58 -11.21
CA GLY A 79 16.14 12.71 -10.31
C GLY A 79 15.17 11.54 -10.45
N ALA A 80 14.86 11.15 -11.69
CA ALA A 80 13.96 10.02 -11.97
C ALA A 80 14.50 8.70 -11.40
N ARG A 81 15.79 8.42 -11.57
CA ARG A 81 16.42 7.24 -10.96
C ARG A 81 16.34 7.29 -9.45
N LEU A 82 16.71 8.43 -8.84
CA LEU A 82 16.70 8.58 -7.39
C LEU A 82 15.29 8.35 -6.80
N LEU A 83 14.26 9.01 -7.32
CA LEU A 83 12.90 8.86 -6.80
C LEU A 83 12.37 7.43 -6.95
N ARG A 84 12.66 6.76 -8.05
CA ARG A 84 12.20 5.39 -8.31
C ARG A 84 12.86 4.32 -7.44
N THR A 85 13.98 4.60 -6.78
CA THR A 85 14.59 3.67 -5.81
C THR A 85 13.93 3.72 -4.45
N ILE A 86 13.17 4.78 -4.13
CA ILE A 86 12.61 4.99 -2.80
C ILE A 86 11.57 3.93 -2.42
N PRO A 87 10.59 3.56 -3.27
CA PRO A 87 9.65 2.50 -2.94
C PRO A 87 10.33 1.17 -2.59
N ASP A 88 11.35 0.80 -3.36
CA ASP A 88 12.09 -0.45 -3.13
C ASP A 88 12.92 -0.38 -1.84
N ALA A 89 13.51 0.79 -1.54
CA ALA A 89 14.23 1.02 -0.29
C ALA A 89 13.28 0.92 0.93
N VAL A 90 12.11 1.54 0.86
CA VAL A 90 11.09 1.46 1.92
C VAL A 90 10.63 0.02 2.11
N ALA A 91 10.32 -0.69 1.02
CA ALA A 91 9.91 -2.10 1.09
C ALA A 91 11.02 -2.98 1.69
N SER A 92 12.30 -2.72 1.34
CA SER A 92 13.44 -3.44 1.92
C SER A 92 13.59 -3.18 3.42
N MET A 93 13.47 -1.93 3.85
CA MET A 93 13.55 -1.55 5.27
C MET A 93 12.40 -2.15 6.10
N THR A 94 11.18 -2.10 5.57
CA THR A 94 10.02 -2.70 6.26
C THR A 94 10.11 -4.22 6.31
N ARG A 95 10.59 -4.86 5.23
CA ARG A 95 10.86 -6.31 5.22
C ARG A 95 11.93 -6.69 6.25
N GLU A 96 13.04 -5.97 6.28
CA GLU A 96 14.12 -6.20 7.23
C GLU A 96 13.64 -5.96 8.67
N THR A 97 12.83 -4.96 8.91
CA THR A 97 12.18 -4.72 10.20
C THR A 97 11.22 -5.85 10.57
N ALA A 98 10.42 -6.35 9.63
CA ALA A 98 9.52 -7.48 9.84
C ALA A 98 10.27 -8.80 10.07
N ILE A 99 11.39 -9.03 9.38
CA ILE A 99 12.22 -10.24 9.51
C ILE A 99 13.14 -10.15 10.75
N ASN A 100 13.81 -9.02 10.97
CA ASN A 100 14.72 -8.82 12.12
C ASN A 100 13.97 -8.64 13.43
N ALA A 101 12.73 -8.21 13.39
CA ALA A 101 11.80 -8.29 14.49
C ALA A 101 11.38 -9.75 14.76
N ALA A 102 12.35 -10.67 14.82
CA ALA A 102 12.12 -12.07 15.22
C ALA A 102 11.40 -12.21 16.60
N SER A 103 10.98 -11.10 17.19
CA SER A 103 10.18 -10.95 18.37
C SER A 103 8.88 -10.17 18.19
N TYR A 104 8.58 -9.63 16.99
CA TYR A 104 7.34 -8.86 16.79
C TYR A 104 6.25 -9.72 16.19
N ILE A 105 5.14 -9.82 16.92
CA ILE A 105 3.88 -10.32 16.42
C ILE A 105 3.42 -9.32 15.37
N LEU A 106 3.25 -9.76 14.12
CA LEU A 106 2.68 -8.94 13.07
C LEU A 106 1.21 -8.66 13.43
N THR A 107 0.88 -7.41 13.71
CA THR A 107 -0.51 -7.00 13.85
C THR A 107 -1.12 -6.75 12.47
N ILE A 108 -2.46 -6.75 12.39
CA ILE A 108 -3.17 -6.43 11.15
C ILE A 108 -2.76 -5.04 10.64
N GLU A 109 -2.64 -4.07 11.54
CA GLU A 109 -2.21 -2.71 11.21
C GLU A 109 -0.79 -2.67 10.63
N ALA A 110 0.14 -3.42 11.21
CA ALA A 110 1.51 -3.53 10.70
C ALA A 110 1.54 -4.20 9.31
N ALA A 111 0.70 -5.21 9.09
CA ALA A 111 0.55 -5.85 7.79
C ALA A 111 -0.02 -4.87 6.74
N ILE A 112 -1.03 -4.08 7.09
CA ILE A 112 -1.62 -3.07 6.21
C ILE A 112 -0.56 -2.01 5.83
N VAL A 113 0.21 -1.51 6.78
CA VAL A 113 1.30 -0.55 6.51
C VAL A 113 2.34 -1.15 5.57
N HIS A 114 2.73 -2.40 5.79
CA HIS A 114 3.69 -3.09 4.92
C HIS A 114 3.14 -3.31 3.51
N PHE A 115 1.91 -3.81 3.37
CA PHE A 115 1.24 -3.94 2.08
C PHE A 115 1.09 -2.60 1.36
N GLY A 116 0.76 -1.53 2.10
CA GLY A 116 0.69 -0.18 1.55
C GLY A 116 2.02 0.27 0.96
N ALA A 117 3.14 -0.02 1.61
CA ALA A 117 4.47 0.28 1.06
C ALA A 117 4.77 -0.48 -0.24
N LEU A 118 4.25 -1.70 -0.38
CA LEU A 118 4.42 -2.51 -1.59
C LEU A 118 3.50 -2.11 -2.73
N LEU A 119 2.25 -1.74 -2.43
CA LEU A 119 1.15 -1.68 -3.40
C LEU A 119 0.73 -0.27 -3.80
N ASN A 120 0.77 0.71 -2.86
CA ASN A 120 0.29 2.05 -3.13
C ASN A 120 1.03 2.74 -4.29
N GLY A 121 0.26 3.43 -5.15
CA GLY A 121 0.78 4.19 -6.28
C GLY A 121 1.29 3.33 -7.45
N ARG A 122 1.04 2.00 -7.45
CA ARG A 122 1.34 1.16 -8.63
C ARG A 122 0.35 1.46 -9.75
N ARG A 123 0.85 1.52 -10.99
CA ARG A 123 0.04 1.74 -12.20
C ARG A 123 -0.71 0.50 -12.65
N ASN A 124 -0.16 -0.67 -12.36
CA ASN A 124 -0.75 -1.96 -12.68
C ASN A 124 -1.20 -2.62 -11.39
N GLU A 125 -2.21 -3.46 -11.49
CA GLU A 125 -2.60 -4.33 -10.39
C GLU A 125 -1.42 -5.21 -9.99
N ALA A 126 -1.22 -5.33 -8.69
CA ALA A 126 -0.24 -6.21 -8.09
C ALA A 126 -0.85 -6.89 -6.88
N LEU A 127 -0.57 -8.17 -6.72
CA LEU A 127 -1.00 -8.97 -5.58
C LEU A 127 0.21 -9.24 -4.68
N ALA A 128 0.10 -8.93 -3.40
CA ALA A 128 1.05 -9.27 -2.37
C ALA A 128 0.44 -10.29 -1.40
N VAL A 129 1.23 -11.27 -0.96
CA VAL A 129 0.79 -12.31 -0.03
C VAL A 129 1.85 -12.49 1.04
N MET A 130 1.43 -12.53 2.30
CA MET A 130 2.22 -12.88 3.46
C MET A 130 1.84 -14.26 3.99
N TYR A 131 2.85 -15.02 4.40
CA TYR A 131 2.72 -16.34 5.02
C TYR A 131 3.19 -16.24 6.47
N LEU A 132 2.36 -16.65 7.42
CA LEU A 132 2.57 -16.43 8.85
C LEU A 132 2.56 -17.75 9.60
N ASN A 133 3.36 -17.86 10.66
CA ASN A 133 3.25 -18.97 11.61
C ASN A 133 2.13 -18.71 12.64
N ALA A 134 1.90 -19.67 13.55
CA ALA A 134 0.87 -19.59 14.59
C ALA A 134 1.07 -18.42 15.59
N ASN A 135 2.26 -17.81 15.62
CA ASN A 135 2.56 -16.62 16.41
C ASN A 135 2.52 -15.32 15.59
N ASN A 136 1.89 -15.35 14.41
CA ASN A 136 1.81 -14.24 13.46
C ASN A 136 3.18 -13.69 13.02
N ARG A 137 4.22 -14.53 13.00
CA ARG A 137 5.54 -14.15 12.47
C ARG A 137 5.58 -14.42 10.97
N LEU A 138 6.16 -13.50 10.22
CA LEU A 138 6.35 -13.63 8.78
C LEU A 138 7.34 -14.76 8.45
N LEU A 139 6.88 -15.76 7.70
CA LEU A 139 7.68 -16.88 7.18
C LEU A 139 8.15 -16.62 5.75
N GLY A 140 7.38 -15.87 4.98
CA GLY A 140 7.69 -15.52 3.61
C GLY A 140 6.69 -14.53 3.03
N GLU A 141 7.05 -13.97 1.88
CA GLU A 141 6.26 -13.00 1.16
C GLU A 141 6.40 -13.26 -0.34
N ASP A 142 5.31 -13.10 -1.06
CA ASP A 142 5.31 -13.12 -2.52
C ASP A 142 4.63 -11.88 -3.07
N LEU A 143 5.10 -11.39 -4.23
CA LEU A 143 4.53 -10.26 -4.96
C LEU A 143 4.44 -10.62 -6.44
N TRP A 144 3.23 -10.52 -7.00
CA TRP A 144 2.97 -10.72 -8.43
C TRP A 144 2.51 -9.41 -9.06
N GLU A 145 3.09 -9.05 -10.20
CA GLU A 145 2.70 -7.89 -11.00
C GLU A 145 1.95 -8.34 -12.26
N GLY A 146 0.92 -7.56 -12.63
CA GLY A 146 0.15 -7.78 -13.85
C GLY A 146 -1.12 -8.59 -13.64
N ALA A 147 -2.14 -8.21 -14.39
CA ALA A 147 -3.56 -8.52 -14.33
C ALA A 147 -3.98 -9.81 -13.60
N LEU A 148 -5.02 -9.67 -12.81
CA LEU A 148 -5.85 -10.73 -12.21
C LEU A 148 -6.46 -11.74 -13.21
N ASP A 149 -6.14 -11.65 -14.51
CA ASP A 149 -6.51 -12.64 -15.54
C ASP A 149 -6.02 -14.07 -15.23
N ARG A 150 -5.27 -14.25 -14.14
CA ARG A 150 -4.77 -15.53 -13.64
C ARG A 150 -5.53 -16.06 -12.41
N ALA A 151 -6.77 -15.68 -12.24
CA ALA A 151 -7.64 -16.04 -11.11
C ALA A 151 -7.59 -17.51 -10.66
N PHE A 152 -7.22 -18.44 -11.56
CA PHE A 152 -7.08 -19.87 -11.25
C PHE A 152 -5.66 -20.29 -10.81
N ILE A 153 -4.66 -19.43 -11.01
CA ILE A 153 -3.26 -19.76 -10.68
C ILE A 153 -2.94 -19.41 -9.24
N TYR A 154 -3.41 -18.26 -8.77
CA TYR A 154 -3.08 -17.76 -7.44
C TYR A 154 -3.49 -18.69 -6.28
N PRO A 155 -4.74 -19.21 -6.18
CA PRO A 155 -5.11 -20.09 -5.07
C PRO A 155 -4.17 -21.30 -4.97
N ARG A 156 -3.85 -21.95 -6.10
CA ARG A 156 -2.96 -23.11 -6.14
C ARG A 156 -1.54 -22.77 -5.71
N GLU A 157 -0.96 -21.69 -6.26
CA GLU A 157 0.43 -21.30 -5.97
C GLU A 157 0.56 -20.80 -4.54
N ILE A 158 -0.39 -20.01 -4.05
CA ILE A 158 -0.42 -19.55 -2.66
C ILE A 158 -0.53 -20.73 -1.70
N THR A 159 -1.45 -21.65 -1.93
CA THR A 159 -1.62 -22.85 -1.09
C THR A 159 -0.37 -23.73 -1.11
N ARG A 160 0.23 -23.94 -2.28
CA ARG A 160 1.50 -24.68 -2.40
C ARG A 160 2.61 -24.00 -1.59
N ARG A 161 2.70 -22.69 -1.67
CA ARG A 161 3.71 -21.92 -0.96
C ARG A 161 3.48 -21.94 0.55
N ALA A 162 2.22 -21.86 0.99
CA ALA A 162 1.83 -21.98 2.39
C ALA A 162 2.28 -23.33 2.99
N ILE A 163 2.04 -24.43 2.27
CA ILE A 163 2.51 -25.77 2.69
C ILE A 163 4.03 -25.84 2.78
N LEU A 164 4.75 -25.32 1.77
CA LEU A 164 6.23 -25.36 1.76
C LEU A 164 6.86 -24.54 2.90
N LEU A 165 6.17 -23.51 3.37
CA LEU A 165 6.64 -22.67 4.47
C LEU A 165 6.14 -23.13 5.84
N ASP A 166 5.33 -24.20 5.90
CA ASP A 166 4.63 -24.64 7.11
C ASP A 166 3.85 -23.47 7.74
N ALA A 167 3.15 -22.72 6.89
CA ALA A 167 2.40 -21.55 7.30
C ALA A 167 1.12 -21.95 8.03
N PHE A 168 0.83 -21.29 9.12
CA PHE A 168 -0.43 -21.41 9.86
C PHE A 168 -1.52 -20.51 9.25
N ALA A 169 -1.11 -19.34 8.74
CA ALA A 169 -2.04 -18.36 8.19
C ALA A 169 -1.46 -17.62 6.98
N VAL A 170 -2.35 -17.10 6.17
CA VAL A 170 -2.06 -16.27 4.99
C VAL A 170 -2.83 -14.97 5.11
N MET A 171 -2.22 -13.88 4.72
CA MET A 171 -2.88 -12.59 4.48
C MET A 171 -2.52 -12.12 3.09
N MET A 172 -3.49 -11.61 2.33
CA MET A 172 -3.24 -11.12 0.98
C MET A 172 -3.73 -9.68 0.80
N ALA A 173 -3.15 -8.99 -0.14
CA ALA A 173 -3.57 -7.66 -0.52
C ALA A 173 -3.29 -7.39 -1.99
N HIS A 174 -4.11 -6.55 -2.63
CA HIS A 174 -3.84 -6.03 -3.96
C HIS A 174 -4.23 -4.56 -4.08
N ASN A 175 -3.75 -3.90 -5.13
CA ASN A 175 -4.11 -2.52 -5.41
C ASN A 175 -5.04 -2.42 -6.61
N HIS A 176 -5.97 -1.47 -6.54
CA HIS A 176 -6.76 -1.02 -7.67
C HIS A 176 -6.17 0.27 -8.26
N PRO A 177 -5.60 0.23 -9.47
CA PRO A 177 -5.07 1.44 -10.13
C PRO A 177 -6.14 2.49 -10.44
N SER A 178 -7.42 2.11 -10.42
CA SER A 178 -8.55 3.03 -10.56
C SER A 178 -8.71 4.00 -9.39
N GLY A 179 -8.11 3.66 -8.24
CA GLY A 179 -8.28 4.39 -6.98
C GLY A 179 -9.45 3.93 -6.11
N ASP A 180 -10.43 3.21 -6.66
CA ASP A 180 -11.57 2.69 -5.88
C ASP A 180 -11.20 1.35 -5.21
N PRO A 181 -11.13 1.27 -3.85
CA PRO A 181 -10.78 0.04 -3.14
C PRO A 181 -11.95 -0.95 -3.02
N THR A 182 -13.13 -0.63 -3.56
CA THR A 182 -14.30 -1.52 -3.50
C THR A 182 -13.99 -2.84 -4.21
N PRO A 183 -14.24 -4.02 -3.57
CA PRO A 183 -13.98 -5.31 -4.18
C PRO A 183 -14.86 -5.53 -5.42
N SER A 184 -14.25 -6.05 -6.47
CA SER A 184 -14.98 -6.55 -7.63
C SER A 184 -15.53 -7.96 -7.37
N ASP A 185 -16.49 -8.40 -8.20
CA ASP A 185 -16.95 -9.80 -8.17
C ASP A 185 -15.82 -10.79 -8.42
N ALA A 186 -14.78 -10.41 -9.17
CA ALA A 186 -13.62 -11.24 -9.42
C ALA A 186 -12.77 -11.40 -8.14
N ASP A 187 -12.56 -10.33 -7.38
CA ASP A 187 -11.83 -10.36 -6.11
C ASP A 187 -12.53 -11.27 -5.09
N LEU A 188 -13.84 -11.13 -4.97
CA LEU A 188 -14.63 -12.00 -4.08
C LEU A 188 -14.52 -13.47 -4.48
N ARG A 189 -14.64 -13.79 -5.78
CA ARG A 189 -14.50 -15.17 -6.26
C ARG A 189 -13.12 -15.76 -6.02
N VAL A 190 -12.06 -14.99 -6.28
CA VAL A 190 -10.67 -15.42 -6.05
C VAL A 190 -10.42 -15.63 -4.57
N THR A 191 -10.88 -14.73 -3.73
CA THR A 191 -10.74 -14.83 -2.26
C THR A 191 -11.44 -16.08 -1.73
N GLN A 192 -12.69 -16.33 -2.11
CA GLN A 192 -13.41 -17.53 -1.72
C GLN A 192 -12.77 -18.82 -2.24
N ALA A 193 -12.20 -18.79 -3.46
CA ALA A 193 -11.47 -19.93 -3.99
C ALA A 193 -10.19 -20.21 -3.21
N LEU A 194 -9.47 -19.17 -2.82
CA LEU A 194 -8.27 -19.26 -2.00
C LEU A 194 -8.62 -19.77 -0.59
N GLU A 195 -9.63 -19.19 0.07
CA GLU A 195 -10.08 -19.59 1.40
C GLU A 195 -10.38 -21.10 1.42
N ARG A 196 -11.19 -21.61 0.49
CA ARG A 196 -11.48 -23.05 0.38
C ARG A 196 -10.22 -23.91 0.13
N SER A 197 -9.25 -23.37 -0.65
CA SER A 197 -8.00 -24.09 -0.93
C SER A 197 -7.11 -24.16 0.31
N LEU A 198 -7.02 -23.08 1.07
CA LEU A 198 -6.25 -23.02 2.31
C LEU A 198 -6.90 -23.86 3.42
N ASP A 199 -8.22 -23.82 3.57
CA ASP A 199 -8.97 -24.64 4.53
C ASP A 199 -8.71 -26.13 4.33
N SER A 200 -8.59 -26.60 3.07
CA SER A 200 -8.33 -27.99 2.76
C SER A 200 -6.97 -28.49 3.27
N VAL A 201 -6.07 -27.59 3.64
CA VAL A 201 -4.74 -27.87 4.19
C VAL A 201 -4.54 -27.24 5.58
N GLU A 202 -5.62 -26.88 6.25
CA GLU A 202 -5.65 -26.35 7.62
C GLU A 202 -4.86 -25.03 7.77
N VAL A 203 -4.81 -24.19 6.72
CA VAL A 203 -4.21 -22.87 6.72
C VAL A 203 -5.32 -21.81 6.73
N VAL A 204 -5.22 -20.80 7.60
CA VAL A 204 -6.23 -19.75 7.75
C VAL A 204 -5.97 -18.60 6.79
N LEU A 205 -6.97 -18.15 6.03
CA LEU A 205 -6.94 -16.85 5.38
C LEU A 205 -7.34 -15.78 6.40
N LEU A 206 -6.39 -14.93 6.83
CA LEU A 206 -6.66 -13.90 7.83
C LEU A 206 -7.48 -12.75 7.25
N ASP A 207 -7.07 -12.22 6.10
CA ASP A 207 -7.76 -11.12 5.44
C ASP A 207 -7.33 -11.01 3.98
N HIS A 208 -8.15 -10.31 3.21
CA HIS A 208 -7.84 -9.79 1.89
C HIS A 208 -8.09 -8.29 1.90
N VAL A 209 -7.02 -7.51 1.70
CA VAL A 209 -7.06 -6.05 1.77
C VAL A 209 -6.87 -5.45 0.38
N ILE A 210 -7.75 -4.53 0.00
CA ILE A 210 -7.70 -3.85 -1.30
C ILE A 210 -7.27 -2.41 -1.10
N PHE A 211 -6.22 -2.00 -1.79
CA PHE A 211 -5.67 -0.66 -1.75
C PHE A 211 -6.16 0.16 -2.94
N GLY A 212 -6.68 1.35 -2.65
CA GLY A 212 -7.06 2.37 -3.61
C GLY A 212 -6.58 3.74 -3.14
N GLU A 213 -7.33 4.77 -3.45
CA GLU A 213 -7.17 6.10 -2.85
C GLU A 213 -7.88 6.12 -1.49
N GLY A 214 -7.21 6.65 -0.46
CA GLY A 214 -7.75 6.73 0.90
C GLY A 214 -7.54 5.46 1.74
N GLU A 215 -8.55 5.11 2.55
CA GLU A 215 -8.47 3.96 3.46
C GLU A 215 -8.59 2.63 2.70
N PRO A 216 -7.74 1.64 3.00
CA PRO A 216 -7.84 0.31 2.39
C PRO A 216 -9.14 -0.41 2.78
N TYR A 217 -9.68 -1.21 1.86
CA TYR A 217 -10.84 -2.03 2.11
C TYR A 217 -10.42 -3.42 2.61
N SER A 218 -10.83 -3.81 3.80
CA SER A 218 -10.65 -5.16 4.36
C SER A 218 -11.90 -5.99 4.12
N LEU A 219 -11.79 -7.11 3.44
CA LEU A 219 -12.92 -8.01 3.20
C LEU A 219 -13.41 -8.62 4.52
N ARG A 220 -12.48 -8.98 5.43
CA ARG A 220 -12.83 -9.54 6.75
C ARG A 220 -13.59 -8.53 7.60
N ALA A 221 -13.12 -7.28 7.67
CA ALA A 221 -13.76 -6.24 8.48
C ALA A 221 -15.17 -5.88 7.96
N ASN A 222 -15.41 -6.04 6.66
CA ASN A 222 -16.69 -5.76 6.03
C ASN A 222 -17.62 -7.00 5.96
N GLY A 223 -17.12 -8.20 6.36
CA GLY A 223 -17.94 -9.42 6.42
C GLY A 223 -18.12 -10.13 5.09
N ASP A 224 -17.22 -9.91 4.13
CA ASP A 224 -17.22 -10.57 2.82
C ASP A 224 -16.55 -11.95 2.84
N ILE A 225 -15.77 -12.22 3.91
CA ILE A 225 -15.10 -13.51 4.22
C ILE A 225 -15.11 -13.80 5.71
#